data_d456879b5195c564c486bb001281d0c7
#
_entry.id   d456879b5195c564c486bb001281d0c7
#
_cell.length_a   1.000
_cell.length_b   1.000
_cell.length_c   1.000
_cell.angle_alpha   90.00
_cell.angle_beta   90.00
_cell.angle_gamma   90.00
#
_symmetry.space_group_name_H-M   'P 1'
#
loop_
_entity.id
_entity.type
_entity.pdbx_description
1 polymer ?
#
loop_
_entity_poly.entity_id
_entity_poly.type
_entity_poly.pdbx_seq_one_letter_code
_entity_poly.pdbx_strand_id
1 'polypeptide(L)'
;DCVITTRELIRMIKGSSIITDRLTDIEPDRIFHDASGAGVIFGATGGVMEAAMRTAYKLITDKEPPPYALTHLEDVRGMEGVKEATVQLGDDVTLSVAVVHGGKNTRDFLNALKDSDKHYDFIEVMACPGGCIGGGGQPRTKLPQAVKTKEARIGGLYEADANYKWVASYENEEIQTLYKDFLGEPLGHKAHELLHTHYTDRSAVLGDRKDVTP
;
A
#
# COMPACT_ATOMS: atom_id res chain seq x y z
N ASP A 1 0.57 18.92 3.13
CA ASP A 1 1.36 20.01 3.69
C ASP A 1 2.40 19.51 4.70
N CYS A 2 2.04 18.57 5.58
CA CYS A 2 2.96 18.00 6.55
C CYS A 2 2.73 16.50 6.70
N VAL A 3 3.80 15.71 6.66
CA VAL A 3 3.77 14.27 6.92
C VAL A 3 4.65 13.99 8.12
N ILE A 4 4.11 13.35 9.14
CA ILE A 4 4.84 12.96 10.35
C ILE A 4 4.83 11.44 10.49
N THR A 5 5.90 10.91 11.05
CA THR A 5 6.01 9.49 11.36
C THR A 5 5.33 9.16 12.68
N THR A 6 5.03 7.89 12.92
CA THR A 6 4.49 7.39 14.20
C THR A 6 5.33 7.82 15.39
N ARG A 7 6.65 7.79 15.28
CA ARG A 7 7.55 8.19 16.38
C ARG A 7 7.57 9.71 16.61
N GLU A 8 7.39 10.49 15.57
CA GLU A 8 7.26 11.94 15.69
C GLU A 8 5.94 12.31 16.37
N LEU A 9 4.84 11.66 16.02
CA LEU A 9 3.57 11.83 16.73
C LEU A 9 3.69 11.47 18.21
N ILE A 10 4.34 10.36 18.55
CA ILE A 10 4.60 9.99 19.95
C ILE A 10 5.41 11.07 20.67
N ARG A 11 6.42 11.67 20.03
CA ARG A 11 7.20 12.77 20.60
C ARG A 11 6.35 14.02 20.83
N MET A 12 5.46 14.35 19.89
CA MET A 12 4.54 15.49 20.03
C MET A 12 3.59 15.30 21.21
N ILE A 13 2.99 14.13 21.34
CA ILE A 13 2.11 13.76 22.46
C ILE A 13 2.85 13.92 23.80
N LYS A 14 4.06 13.36 23.89
CA LYS A 14 4.89 13.46 25.11
C LYS A 14 5.34 14.89 25.40
N GLY A 15 5.72 15.63 24.36
CA GLY A 15 6.14 17.05 24.50
C GLY A 15 5.00 17.96 24.95
N SER A 16 3.79 17.64 24.59
CA SER A 16 2.56 18.36 25.01
C SER A 16 2.07 17.95 26.41
N SER A 17 2.80 17.08 27.10
CA SER A 17 2.41 16.56 28.44
C SER A 17 1.03 15.91 28.49
N ILE A 18 0.57 15.35 27.36
CA ILE A 18 -0.71 14.64 27.26
C ILE A 18 -0.58 13.30 27.99
N ILE A 19 -1.43 13.07 28.98
CA ILE A 19 -1.50 11.80 29.71
C ILE A 19 -2.64 10.98 29.10
N THR A 20 -2.29 10.03 28.24
CA THR A 20 -3.25 9.25 27.44
C THR A 20 -4.27 8.51 28.31
N ASP A 21 -3.84 7.95 29.44
CA ASP A 21 -4.70 7.19 30.36
C ASP A 21 -5.77 8.04 31.08
N ARG A 22 -5.71 9.37 30.92
CA ARG A 22 -6.66 10.33 31.53
C ARG A 22 -7.56 10.98 30.49
N LEU A 23 -7.44 10.63 29.22
CA LEU A 23 -8.29 11.15 28.17
C LEU A 23 -9.65 10.45 28.22
N THR A 24 -10.70 11.22 27.95
CA THR A 24 -12.02 10.66 27.69
C THR A 24 -12.12 10.27 26.24
N ASP A 25 -12.68 9.11 25.94
CA ASP A 25 -12.94 8.68 24.58
C ASP A 25 -13.96 9.60 23.93
N ILE A 26 -13.62 10.12 22.76
CA ILE A 26 -14.50 10.90 21.91
C ILE A 26 -14.44 10.37 20.49
N GLU A 27 -15.54 10.46 19.76
CA GLU A 27 -15.54 10.17 18.34
C GLU A 27 -14.76 11.24 17.57
N PRO A 28 -13.90 10.85 16.62
CA PRO A 28 -13.21 11.81 15.77
C PRO A 28 -14.18 12.47 14.78
N ASP A 29 -13.88 13.72 14.41
CA ASP A 29 -14.51 14.33 13.24
C ASP A 29 -14.13 13.54 11.99
N ARG A 30 -15.14 13.09 11.25
CA ARG A 30 -14.94 12.25 10.07
C ARG A 30 -15.54 12.91 8.84
N ILE A 31 -14.75 13.06 7.80
CA ILE A 31 -15.24 13.37 6.45
C ILE A 31 -15.83 12.08 5.84
N PHE A 32 -15.16 10.96 6.08
CA PHE A 32 -15.61 9.61 5.72
C PHE A 32 -15.71 8.76 6.99
N HIS A 33 -16.72 7.90 7.05
CA HIS A 33 -17.01 7.09 8.23
C HIS A 33 -16.33 5.73 8.17
N ASP A 34 -16.22 5.17 6.97
CA ASP A 34 -15.72 3.83 6.75
C ASP A 34 -14.57 3.78 5.74
N ALA A 35 -13.63 2.87 5.98
CA ALA A 35 -12.59 2.50 5.04
C ALA A 35 -12.92 1.17 4.36
N SER A 36 -12.19 0.83 3.29
CA SER A 36 -12.22 -0.51 2.70
C SER A 36 -11.05 -1.35 3.20
N GLY A 37 -11.23 -2.68 3.24
CA GLY A 37 -10.16 -3.61 3.53
C GLY A 37 -8.99 -3.45 2.57
N ALA A 38 -9.27 -3.22 1.27
CA ALA A 38 -8.25 -2.91 0.26
C ALA A 38 -7.34 -1.74 0.67
N GLY A 39 -7.88 -0.68 1.27
CA GLY A 39 -7.07 0.45 1.75
C GLY A 39 -6.17 0.08 2.93
N VAL A 40 -6.63 -0.78 3.80
CA VAL A 40 -5.88 -1.20 5.00
C VAL A 40 -4.68 -2.06 4.65
N ILE A 41 -4.81 -3.01 3.73
CA ILE A 41 -3.71 -3.91 3.34
C ILE A 41 -2.58 -3.22 2.60
N PHE A 42 -2.73 -1.97 2.14
CA PHE A 42 -1.63 -1.17 1.56
C PHE A 42 -0.40 -1.07 2.48
N GLY A 43 -0.57 -1.24 3.77
CA GLY A 43 0.53 -1.28 4.74
C GLY A 43 1.46 -2.48 4.60
N ALA A 44 1.00 -3.57 4.00
CA ALA A 44 1.74 -4.81 3.81
C ALA A 44 2.29 -4.93 2.39
N THR A 45 3.48 -5.54 2.24
CA THR A 45 3.99 -5.93 0.92
C THR A 45 3.07 -6.96 0.27
N GLY A 46 2.68 -6.72 -0.98
CA GLY A 46 1.65 -7.47 -1.70
C GLY A 46 0.24 -6.91 -1.54
N GLY A 47 0.02 -6.03 -0.58
CA GLY A 47 -1.32 -5.49 -0.30
C GLY A 47 -1.83 -4.54 -1.38
N VAL A 48 -0.96 -3.72 -1.98
CA VAL A 48 -1.34 -2.85 -3.11
C VAL A 48 -1.67 -3.70 -4.34
N MET A 49 -0.85 -4.72 -4.61
CA MET A 49 -1.10 -5.68 -5.68
C MET A 49 -2.48 -6.34 -5.51
N GLU A 50 -2.76 -6.87 -4.32
CA GLU A 50 -4.03 -7.53 -4.03
C GLU A 50 -5.21 -6.57 -4.17
N ALA A 51 -5.11 -5.36 -3.64
CA ALA A 51 -6.14 -4.33 -3.77
C ALA A 51 -6.40 -3.93 -5.23
N ALA A 52 -5.32 -3.81 -6.03
CA ALA A 52 -5.43 -3.54 -7.46
C ALA A 52 -6.13 -4.68 -8.21
N MET A 53 -5.78 -5.94 -7.89
CA MET A 53 -6.39 -7.10 -8.54
C MET A 53 -7.88 -7.23 -8.20
N ARG A 54 -8.30 -6.93 -6.98
CA ARG A 54 -9.72 -6.89 -6.60
C ARG A 54 -10.51 -5.93 -7.49
N THR A 55 -10.00 -4.73 -7.71
CA THR A 55 -10.63 -3.72 -8.57
C THR A 55 -10.53 -4.09 -10.05
N ALA A 56 -9.38 -4.58 -10.51
CA ALA A 56 -9.17 -4.98 -11.90
C ALA A 56 -10.12 -6.10 -12.32
N TYR A 57 -10.37 -7.07 -11.44
CA TYR A 57 -11.34 -8.12 -11.72
C TYR A 57 -12.73 -7.56 -12.05
N LYS A 58 -13.23 -6.65 -11.21
CA LYS A 58 -14.53 -5.99 -11.43
C LYS A 58 -14.56 -5.21 -12.75
N LEU A 59 -13.51 -4.42 -13.00
CA LEU A 59 -13.45 -3.59 -14.22
C LEU A 59 -13.36 -4.41 -15.51
N ILE A 60 -12.65 -5.54 -15.48
CA ILE A 60 -12.42 -6.38 -16.68
C ILE A 60 -13.61 -7.29 -16.95
N THR A 61 -14.18 -7.88 -15.89
CA THR A 61 -15.22 -8.92 -16.06
C THR A 61 -16.64 -8.41 -15.86
N ASP A 62 -16.80 -7.19 -15.32
CA ASP A 62 -18.07 -6.63 -14.82
C ASP A 62 -18.79 -7.54 -13.81
N LYS A 63 -18.06 -8.47 -13.21
CA LYS A 63 -18.58 -9.40 -12.18
C LYS A 63 -17.93 -9.09 -10.84
N GLU A 64 -18.60 -9.44 -9.76
CA GLU A 64 -17.99 -9.43 -8.45
C GLU A 64 -16.91 -10.51 -8.36
N PRO A 65 -15.75 -10.24 -7.76
CA PRO A 65 -14.71 -11.24 -7.59
C PRO A 65 -15.23 -12.40 -6.74
N PRO A 66 -14.91 -13.65 -7.10
CA PRO A 66 -15.25 -14.80 -6.27
C PRO A 66 -14.68 -14.61 -4.85
N PRO A 67 -15.43 -14.93 -3.79
CA PRO A 67 -15.09 -14.59 -2.40
C PRO A 67 -13.71 -15.02 -1.92
N TYR A 68 -13.07 -15.96 -2.58
CA TYR A 68 -11.75 -16.46 -2.21
C TYR A 68 -10.65 -16.27 -3.27
N ALA A 69 -11.00 -16.08 -4.54
CA ALA A 69 -10.01 -16.10 -5.62
C ALA A 69 -9.11 -14.84 -5.67
N LEU A 70 -9.56 -13.73 -5.09
CA LEU A 70 -8.81 -12.46 -5.11
C LEU A 70 -8.63 -11.85 -3.72
N THR A 71 -9.29 -12.37 -2.70
CA THR A 71 -9.06 -11.96 -1.30
C THR A 71 -7.91 -12.72 -0.64
N HIS A 72 -7.41 -13.78 -1.31
CA HIS A 72 -6.35 -14.65 -0.81
C HIS A 72 -5.32 -14.92 -1.91
N LEU A 73 -4.68 -13.86 -2.42
CA LEU A 73 -3.50 -14.01 -3.29
C LEU A 73 -2.29 -14.38 -2.41
N GLU A 74 -2.29 -15.59 -1.89
CA GLU A 74 -1.27 -16.07 -0.95
C GLU A 74 0.13 -16.00 -1.55
N ASP A 75 0.26 -16.21 -2.85
CA ASP A 75 1.54 -16.16 -3.58
C ASP A 75 2.20 -14.77 -3.55
N VAL A 76 1.42 -13.70 -3.35
CA VAL A 76 1.95 -12.33 -3.24
C VAL A 76 2.07 -11.83 -1.81
N ARG A 77 1.64 -12.62 -0.83
CA ARG A 77 1.74 -12.30 0.61
C ARG A 77 3.07 -12.77 1.23
N GLY A 78 3.35 -12.31 2.43
CA GLY A 78 4.49 -12.77 3.23
C GLY A 78 5.75 -11.94 3.07
N MET A 79 6.82 -12.38 3.72
CA MET A 79 8.08 -11.65 3.90
C MET A 79 9.16 -12.00 2.87
N GLU A 80 8.88 -12.79 1.86
CA GLU A 80 9.81 -13.06 0.78
C GLU A 80 10.08 -11.78 -0.03
N GLY A 81 11.34 -11.50 -0.31
CA GLY A 81 11.79 -10.23 -0.88
C GLY A 81 11.33 -9.96 -2.32
N VAL A 82 11.14 -11.01 -3.10
CA VAL A 82 10.59 -11.00 -4.46
C VAL A 82 9.59 -12.15 -4.56
N LYS A 83 8.39 -11.84 -5.00
CA LYS A 83 7.31 -12.81 -5.23
C LYS A 83 6.76 -12.60 -6.62
N GLU A 84 6.51 -13.66 -7.33
CA GLU A 84 5.97 -13.66 -8.69
C GLU A 84 4.73 -14.54 -8.71
N ALA A 85 3.68 -14.07 -9.36
CA ALA A 85 2.44 -14.82 -9.48
C ALA A 85 1.80 -14.61 -10.86
N THR A 86 0.95 -15.55 -11.22
CA THR A 86 0.05 -15.45 -12.37
C THR A 86 -1.37 -15.36 -11.84
N VAL A 87 -2.05 -14.27 -12.15
CA VAL A 87 -3.41 -13.99 -11.67
C VAL A 87 -4.40 -14.13 -12.81
N GLN A 88 -5.37 -15.00 -12.64
CA GLN A 88 -6.46 -15.18 -13.59
C GLN A 88 -7.60 -14.20 -13.26
N LEU A 89 -7.94 -13.32 -14.20
CA LEU A 89 -9.08 -12.41 -14.09
C LEU A 89 -10.19 -12.81 -15.04
N GLY A 90 -11.16 -13.56 -14.53
CA GLY A 90 -12.22 -14.16 -15.35
C GLY A 90 -11.67 -15.29 -16.24
N ASP A 91 -12.35 -15.53 -17.37
CA ASP A 91 -12.05 -16.67 -18.24
C ASP A 91 -10.92 -16.35 -19.26
N ASP A 92 -10.78 -15.09 -19.65
CA ASP A 92 -9.99 -14.70 -20.82
C ASP A 92 -8.72 -13.90 -20.50
N VAL A 93 -8.55 -13.37 -19.27
CA VAL A 93 -7.44 -12.49 -18.92
C VAL A 93 -6.57 -13.13 -17.87
N THR A 94 -5.29 -13.28 -18.20
CA THR A 94 -4.25 -13.76 -17.29
C THR A 94 -3.18 -12.69 -17.15
N LEU A 95 -2.89 -12.26 -15.93
CA LEU A 95 -1.87 -11.25 -15.63
C LEU A 95 -0.65 -11.91 -14.97
N SER A 96 0.52 -11.53 -15.44
CA SER A 96 1.79 -11.83 -14.79
C SER A 96 2.16 -10.68 -13.85
N VAL A 97 2.35 -10.97 -12.57
CA VAL A 97 2.57 -9.93 -11.56
C VAL A 97 3.81 -10.22 -10.71
N ALA A 98 4.44 -9.16 -10.21
CA ALA A 98 5.55 -9.28 -9.28
C ALA A 98 5.38 -8.32 -8.10
N VAL A 99 5.79 -8.78 -6.92
CA VAL A 99 5.81 -7.98 -5.68
C VAL A 99 7.22 -7.99 -5.11
N VAL A 100 7.79 -6.81 -4.97
CA VAL A 100 9.19 -6.65 -4.54
C VAL A 100 9.25 -5.68 -3.36
N HIS A 101 9.98 -6.05 -2.32
CA HIS A 101 10.22 -5.13 -1.22
C HIS A 101 11.68 -5.10 -0.75
N GLY A 102 12.09 -3.93 -0.25
CA GLY A 102 13.47 -3.65 0.15
C GLY A 102 14.35 -3.19 -1.01
N GLY A 103 15.09 -2.11 -0.79
CA GLY A 103 15.85 -1.45 -1.86
C GLY A 103 16.88 -2.34 -2.57
N LYS A 104 17.51 -3.28 -1.85
CA LYS A 104 18.44 -4.25 -2.46
C LYS A 104 17.69 -5.19 -3.41
N ASN A 105 16.61 -5.81 -2.95
CA ASN A 105 15.81 -6.73 -3.77
C ASN A 105 15.25 -6.03 -5.00
N THR A 106 14.80 -4.78 -4.85
CA THR A 106 14.31 -3.96 -5.97
C THR A 106 15.38 -3.74 -7.02
N ARG A 107 16.59 -3.37 -6.60
CA ARG A 107 17.72 -3.19 -7.53
C ARG A 107 18.07 -4.47 -8.27
N ASP A 108 18.22 -5.55 -7.53
CA ASP A 108 18.59 -6.85 -8.07
C ASP A 108 17.52 -7.36 -9.05
N PHE A 109 16.25 -7.22 -8.69
CA PHE A 109 15.10 -7.58 -9.53
C PHE A 109 15.05 -6.78 -10.84
N LEU A 110 15.17 -5.45 -10.75
CA LEU A 110 15.12 -4.58 -11.93
C LEU A 110 16.32 -4.80 -12.87
N ASN A 111 17.51 -5.10 -12.32
CA ASN A 111 18.66 -5.44 -13.14
C ASN A 111 18.44 -6.77 -13.87
N ALA A 112 17.98 -7.80 -13.15
CA ALA A 112 17.68 -9.09 -13.76
C ALA A 112 16.56 -8.99 -14.82
N LEU A 113 15.57 -8.13 -14.61
CA LEU A 113 14.48 -7.91 -15.56
C LEU A 113 14.98 -7.29 -16.87
N LYS A 114 15.92 -6.34 -16.82
CA LYS A 114 16.51 -5.72 -18.02
C LYS A 114 17.20 -6.73 -18.94
N ASP A 115 17.80 -7.77 -18.37
CA ASP A 115 18.58 -8.78 -19.07
C ASP A 115 17.74 -10.04 -19.37
N SER A 116 16.42 -9.98 -19.22
CA SER A 116 15.50 -11.10 -19.43
C SER A 116 14.40 -10.78 -20.44
N ASP A 117 13.78 -11.82 -21.00
CA ASP A 117 12.58 -11.71 -21.83
C ASP A 117 11.28 -11.75 -20.98
N LYS A 118 11.39 -11.68 -19.66
CA LYS A 118 10.22 -11.68 -18.76
C LYS A 118 9.41 -10.41 -18.91
N HIS A 119 8.10 -10.55 -18.93
CA HIS A 119 7.12 -9.47 -18.91
C HIS A 119 6.23 -9.58 -17.69
N TYR A 120 5.95 -8.44 -17.07
CA TYR A 120 4.94 -8.32 -16.00
C TYR A 120 3.95 -7.23 -16.37
N ASP A 121 2.67 -7.54 -16.19
CA ASP A 121 1.58 -6.58 -16.39
C ASP A 121 1.51 -5.58 -15.24
N PHE A 122 1.90 -6.03 -14.03
CA PHE A 122 1.95 -5.16 -12.85
C PHE A 122 3.11 -5.56 -11.92
N ILE A 123 3.86 -4.56 -11.47
CA ILE A 123 4.94 -4.73 -10.49
C ILE A 123 4.70 -3.80 -9.30
N GLU A 124 4.49 -4.39 -8.11
CA GLU A 124 4.49 -3.63 -6.87
C GLU A 124 5.92 -3.51 -6.32
N VAL A 125 6.33 -2.29 -5.98
CA VAL A 125 7.63 -2.03 -5.35
C VAL A 125 7.44 -1.27 -4.04
N MET A 126 7.93 -1.85 -2.93
CA MET A 126 7.98 -1.17 -1.64
C MET A 126 9.42 -1.06 -1.15
N ALA A 127 9.88 0.17 -0.84
CA ALA A 127 11.25 0.43 -0.41
C ALA A 127 11.61 -0.23 0.94
N CYS A 128 10.64 -0.31 1.85
CA CYS A 128 10.85 -0.87 3.18
C CYS A 128 10.61 -2.39 3.20
N PRO A 129 11.47 -3.19 3.87
CA PRO A 129 11.23 -4.62 4.03
C PRO A 129 9.92 -4.91 4.78
N GLY A 130 9.02 -5.65 4.14
CA GLY A 130 7.69 -5.98 4.63
C GLY A 130 6.61 -4.94 4.31
N GLY A 131 6.97 -3.83 3.67
CA GLY A 131 6.07 -2.73 3.35
C GLY A 131 6.08 -1.63 4.40
N CYS A 132 5.04 -0.79 4.40
CA CYS A 132 4.93 0.38 5.29
C CYS A 132 4.92 0.02 6.78
N ILE A 133 4.47 -1.17 7.13
CA ILE A 133 4.53 -1.70 8.51
C ILE A 133 5.96 -1.83 9.06
N GLY A 134 6.95 -1.86 8.19
CA GLY A 134 8.37 -1.94 8.53
C GLY A 134 9.14 -0.63 8.43
N GLY A 135 8.49 0.45 7.96
CA GLY A 135 9.09 1.75 7.68
C GLY A 135 8.40 2.90 8.41
N GLY A 136 8.50 4.10 7.86
CA GLY A 136 7.72 5.27 8.28
C GLY A 136 7.85 5.67 9.76
N GLY A 137 8.99 5.40 10.42
CA GLY A 137 9.17 5.68 11.84
C GLY A 137 8.43 4.72 12.77
N GLN A 138 7.95 3.60 12.27
CA GLN A 138 7.35 2.54 13.09
C GLN A 138 8.30 2.09 14.21
N PRO A 139 7.78 1.71 15.40
CA PRO A 139 8.59 1.21 16.49
C PRO A 139 9.46 0.03 16.06
N ARG A 140 10.75 0.13 16.32
CA ARG A 140 11.72 -0.91 15.97
C ARG A 140 11.74 -2.01 17.02
N THR A 141 11.83 -3.25 16.57
CA THR A 141 12.09 -4.40 17.42
C THR A 141 13.54 -4.86 17.23
N LYS A 142 14.10 -5.46 18.28
CA LYS A 142 15.46 -6.02 18.22
C LYS A 142 15.47 -7.27 17.35
N LEU A 143 16.57 -7.52 16.66
CA LEU A 143 16.83 -8.83 16.07
C LEU A 143 16.98 -9.88 17.18
N PRO A 144 16.44 -11.11 17.02
CA PRO A 144 15.84 -11.70 15.81
C PRO A 144 14.32 -11.50 15.67
N GLN A 145 13.65 -10.78 16.59
CA GLN A 145 12.20 -10.65 16.63
C GLN A 145 11.63 -9.75 15.51
N ALA A 146 12.47 -9.05 14.77
CA ALA A 146 12.03 -8.06 13.79
C ALA A 146 11.15 -8.64 12.67
N VAL A 147 11.48 -9.83 12.17
CA VAL A 147 10.68 -10.51 11.14
C VAL A 147 9.32 -10.91 11.71
N LYS A 148 9.33 -11.61 12.85
CA LYS A 148 8.12 -12.06 13.55
C LYS A 148 7.16 -10.92 13.90
N THR A 149 7.72 -9.75 14.27
CA THR A 149 6.90 -8.56 14.53
C THR A 149 6.26 -8.02 13.26
N LYS A 150 6.96 -8.03 12.13
CA LYS A 150 6.40 -7.61 10.85
C LYS A 150 5.31 -8.57 10.38
N GLU A 151 5.54 -9.87 10.48
CA GLU A 151 4.54 -10.90 10.17
C GLU A 151 3.28 -10.71 11.02
N ALA A 152 3.41 -10.44 12.31
CA ALA A 152 2.27 -10.16 13.19
C ALA A 152 1.53 -8.88 12.78
N ARG A 153 2.25 -7.81 12.35
CA ARG A 153 1.62 -6.59 11.85
C ARG A 153 0.88 -6.83 10.53
N ILE A 154 1.48 -7.60 9.62
CA ILE A 154 0.82 -8.01 8.36
C ILE A 154 -0.45 -8.80 8.69
N GLY A 155 -0.36 -9.78 9.58
CA GLY A 155 -1.53 -10.55 10.02
C GLY A 155 -2.66 -9.68 10.55
N GLY A 156 -2.33 -8.68 11.38
CA GLY A 156 -3.32 -7.72 11.90
C GLY A 156 -3.98 -6.88 10.80
N LEU A 157 -3.27 -6.50 9.74
CA LEU A 157 -3.88 -5.78 8.60
C LEU A 157 -4.84 -6.68 7.83
N TYR A 158 -4.49 -7.93 7.57
CA TYR A 158 -5.37 -8.87 6.90
C TYR A 158 -6.56 -9.31 7.75
N GLU A 159 -6.38 -9.40 9.07
CA GLU A 159 -7.49 -9.60 9.99
C GLU A 159 -8.47 -8.41 9.97
N ALA A 160 -7.96 -7.20 9.94
CA ALA A 160 -8.78 -6.00 9.77
C ALA A 160 -9.51 -6.01 8.43
N ASP A 161 -8.81 -6.30 7.31
CA ASP A 161 -9.39 -6.43 5.97
C ASP A 161 -10.60 -7.38 5.95
N ALA A 162 -10.45 -8.56 6.55
CA ALA A 162 -11.50 -9.56 6.63
C ALA A 162 -12.75 -9.11 7.43
N ASN A 163 -12.60 -8.11 8.29
CA ASN A 163 -13.70 -7.58 9.12
C ASN A 163 -14.30 -6.28 8.59
N TYR A 164 -13.78 -5.70 7.52
CA TYR A 164 -14.39 -4.51 6.92
C TYR A 164 -15.66 -4.84 6.15
N LYS A 165 -16.60 -3.88 6.15
CA LYS A 165 -17.84 -3.96 5.38
C LYS A 165 -17.55 -4.05 3.88
N TRP A 166 -16.60 -3.25 3.41
CA TRP A 166 -16.17 -3.22 2.02
C TRP A 166 -14.77 -3.82 1.88
N VAL A 167 -14.66 -4.83 1.08
CA VAL A 167 -13.40 -5.53 0.84
C VAL A 167 -12.58 -4.84 -0.27
N ALA A 168 -13.26 -4.36 -1.31
CA ALA A 168 -12.64 -3.64 -2.41
C ALA A 168 -12.95 -2.14 -2.36
N SER A 169 -12.04 -1.33 -2.93
CA SER A 169 -12.16 0.14 -2.90
C SER A 169 -13.39 0.64 -3.68
N TYR A 170 -13.78 -0.03 -4.77
CA TYR A 170 -14.94 0.36 -5.57
C TYR A 170 -16.28 0.11 -4.86
N GLU A 171 -16.33 -0.74 -3.83
CA GLU A 171 -17.54 -1.00 -3.04
C GLU A 171 -17.85 0.15 -2.07
N ASN A 172 -16.88 0.99 -1.75
CA ASN A 172 -17.04 2.06 -0.79
C ASN A 172 -17.95 3.18 -1.36
N GLU A 173 -19.18 3.24 -0.86
CA GLU A 173 -20.20 4.21 -1.29
C GLU A 173 -19.78 5.67 -1.06
N GLU A 174 -18.98 5.94 -0.02
CA GLU A 174 -18.47 7.28 0.27
C GLU A 174 -17.45 7.72 -0.79
N ILE A 175 -16.60 6.80 -1.25
CA ILE A 175 -15.67 7.06 -2.36
C ILE A 175 -16.41 7.26 -3.67
N GLN A 176 -17.43 6.46 -3.95
CA GLN A 176 -18.29 6.64 -5.12
C GLN A 176 -18.95 8.02 -5.10
N THR A 177 -19.49 8.44 -3.95
CA THR A 177 -20.09 9.76 -3.76
C THR A 177 -19.05 10.87 -3.97
N LEU A 178 -17.84 10.72 -3.42
CA LEU A 178 -16.74 11.68 -3.63
C LEU A 178 -16.42 11.87 -5.11
N TYR A 179 -16.32 10.79 -5.87
CA TYR A 179 -16.09 10.90 -7.31
C TYR A 179 -17.26 11.56 -8.02
N LYS A 180 -18.48 11.10 -7.77
CA LYS A 180 -19.69 11.64 -8.41
C LYS A 180 -19.89 13.13 -8.16
N ASP A 181 -19.72 13.56 -6.90
CA ASP A 181 -20.13 14.92 -6.49
C ASP A 181 -18.97 15.92 -6.54
N PHE A 182 -17.71 15.46 -6.50
CA PHE A 182 -16.57 16.34 -6.38
C PHE A 182 -15.43 16.07 -7.37
N LEU A 183 -14.90 14.84 -7.45
CA LEU A 183 -13.73 14.55 -8.28
C LEU A 183 -14.06 14.36 -9.76
N GLY A 184 -15.28 13.97 -10.09
CA GLY A 184 -15.69 13.56 -11.42
C GLY A 184 -15.39 12.08 -11.66
N GLU A 185 -14.77 11.75 -12.77
CA GLU A 185 -14.40 10.37 -13.10
C GLU A 185 -12.99 10.01 -12.61
N PRO A 186 -12.70 8.74 -12.32
CA PRO A 186 -11.35 8.25 -12.07
C PRO A 186 -10.42 8.62 -13.25
N LEU A 187 -9.19 9.06 -12.94
CA LEU A 187 -8.22 9.57 -13.91
C LEU A 187 -8.65 10.85 -14.66
N GLY A 188 -9.81 11.42 -14.35
CA GLY A 188 -10.24 12.72 -14.87
C GLY A 188 -9.32 13.85 -14.41
N HIS A 189 -9.38 14.99 -15.08
CA HIS A 189 -8.48 16.13 -14.84
C HIS A 189 -8.42 16.54 -13.36
N LYS A 190 -9.57 16.72 -12.72
CA LYS A 190 -9.66 17.14 -11.31
C LYS A 190 -9.15 16.07 -10.34
N ALA A 191 -9.48 14.80 -10.61
CA ALA A 191 -8.97 13.69 -9.82
C ALA A 191 -7.44 13.59 -9.93
N HIS A 192 -6.90 13.75 -11.14
CA HIS A 192 -5.46 13.76 -11.37
C HIS A 192 -4.77 14.93 -10.65
N GLU A 193 -5.30 16.14 -10.77
CA GLU A 193 -4.75 17.34 -10.12
C GLU A 193 -4.70 17.21 -8.60
N LEU A 194 -5.75 16.66 -7.98
CA LEU A 194 -5.88 16.62 -6.52
C LEU A 194 -5.28 15.38 -5.86
N LEU A 195 -5.26 14.25 -6.57
CA LEU A 195 -4.83 12.96 -6.00
C LEU A 195 -3.42 12.55 -6.40
N HIS A 196 -2.82 13.21 -7.42
CA HIS A 196 -1.48 12.89 -7.88
C HIS A 196 -0.49 14.00 -7.54
N THR A 197 0.71 13.61 -7.13
CA THR A 197 1.79 14.53 -6.80
C THR A 197 2.75 14.65 -7.97
N HIS A 198 3.17 15.87 -8.27
CA HIS A 198 4.24 16.15 -9.21
C HIS A 198 5.56 16.35 -8.47
N TYR A 199 6.61 15.72 -8.96
CA TYR A 199 7.94 15.89 -8.38
C TYR A 199 8.60 17.16 -8.93
N THR A 200 9.19 17.95 -8.03
CA THR A 200 10.00 19.12 -8.38
C THR A 200 11.47 18.74 -8.33
N ASP A 201 12.22 19.07 -9.35
CA ASP A 201 13.67 18.91 -9.36
C ASP A 201 14.29 19.76 -8.23
N ARG A 202 15.02 19.12 -7.34
CA ARG A 202 15.73 19.71 -6.19
C ARG A 202 17.24 19.64 -6.34
N SER A 203 17.77 19.22 -7.47
CA SER A 203 19.20 19.08 -7.72
C SER A 203 19.96 20.37 -7.43
N ALA A 204 19.43 21.53 -7.83
CA ALA A 204 20.02 22.83 -7.54
C ALA A 204 20.15 23.16 -6.04
N VAL A 205 19.25 22.62 -5.19
CA VAL A 205 19.27 22.82 -3.74
C VAL A 205 20.20 21.83 -3.05
N LEU A 206 20.31 20.62 -3.58
CA LEU A 206 21.12 19.54 -3.00
C LEU A 206 22.59 19.61 -3.41
N GLY A 207 22.94 20.49 -4.37
CA GLY A 207 24.24 20.58 -5.00
C GLY A 207 24.56 19.38 -5.90
N ASP A 208 25.49 19.58 -6.82
CA ASP A 208 26.01 18.50 -7.66
C ASP A 208 26.75 17.47 -6.79
N ARG A 209 26.06 16.43 -6.37
CA ARG A 209 26.72 15.24 -5.80
C ARG A 209 27.39 14.46 -6.91
N LYS A 210 28.55 14.94 -7.36
CA LYS A 210 29.38 14.23 -8.36
C LYS A 210 30.07 12.99 -7.81
N ASP A 211 29.94 12.70 -6.51
CA ASP A 211 30.73 11.67 -5.82
C ASP A 211 29.95 10.41 -5.44
N VAL A 212 28.76 10.20 -5.97
CA VAL A 212 28.07 8.90 -5.81
C VAL A 212 28.20 8.14 -7.11
N THR A 213 29.38 7.56 -7.35
CA THR A 213 29.53 6.44 -8.29
C THR A 213 28.73 5.24 -7.77
N PRO A 214 27.97 4.56 -8.65
CA PRO A 214 27.12 3.42 -8.30
C PRO A 214 27.91 2.22 -7.75
#